data_3f582e49d3ccbd9a00c65602de569153
#
_entry.id   3f582e49d3ccbd9a00c65602de569153
#
_cell.length_a   1.000
_cell.length_b   1.000
_cell.length_c   1.000
_cell.angle_alpha   90.00
_cell.angle_beta   90.00
_cell.angle_gamma   90.00
#
_symmetry.space_group_name_H-M   'P 1'
#
loop_
_entity.id
_entity.type
_entity.pdbx_description
1 polymer ?
#
loop_
_entity_poly.entity_id
_entity_poly.type
_entity_poly.pdbx_seq_one_letter_code
_entity_poly.pdbx_strand_id
1 'polypeptide(L)' 'MHERLKELRIERNFKLKEVAEKLNVTIRTISRYEDGTREPSVEMIIKFCKLYDVSADCLLGLTDSY' A
#
# COMPACT_ATOMS: atom_id res chain seq x y z
N MET A 1 -3.55 -7.83 -4.68
CA MET A 1 -3.08 -6.48 -4.30
C MET A 1 -2.62 -6.37 -2.85
N HIS A 2 -3.36 -6.95 -1.92
CA HIS A 2 -3.03 -6.78 -0.49
C HIS A 2 -1.64 -7.30 -0.12
N GLU A 3 -1.23 -8.42 -0.69
CA GLU A 3 0.10 -8.98 -0.45
C GLU A 3 1.21 -8.05 -0.96
N ARG A 4 0.98 -7.44 -2.11
CA ARG A 4 1.94 -6.51 -2.72
C ARG A 4 2.12 -5.25 -1.86
N LEU A 5 1.04 -4.76 -1.25
CA LEU A 5 1.11 -3.61 -0.34
C LEU A 5 2.06 -3.89 0.82
N LYS A 6 1.93 -5.05 1.43
CA LYS A 6 2.80 -5.44 2.54
C LYS A 6 4.25 -5.61 2.09
N GLU A 7 4.46 -6.28 0.95
CA GLU A 7 5.80 -6.48 0.40
C GLU A 7 6.50 -5.15 0.13
N LEU A 8 5.80 -4.21 -0.52
CA LEU A 8 6.36 -2.90 -0.83
C LEU A 8 6.71 -2.12 0.43
N ARG A 9 5.85 -2.17 1.44
CA ARG A 9 6.12 -1.51 2.70
C ARG A 9 7.41 -2.03 3.33
N ILE A 10 7.55 -3.35 3.37
CA ILE A 10 8.73 -3.99 3.96
C ILE A 10 9.98 -3.67 3.13
N GLU A 11 9.90 -3.71 1.81
CA GLU A 11 11.02 -3.37 0.93
C GLU A 11 11.49 -1.92 1.13
N ARG A 12 10.56 -1.00 1.40
CA ARG A 12 10.89 0.42 1.64
C ARG A 12 11.25 0.70 3.09
N ASN A 13 11.30 -0.33 3.93
CA ASN A 13 11.62 -0.22 5.37
C ASN A 13 10.66 0.70 6.13
N PHE A 14 9.39 0.73 5.74
CA PHE A 14 8.38 1.48 6.49
C PHE A 14 7.71 0.60 7.54
N LYS A 15 7.43 1.21 8.69
CA LYS A 15 6.58 0.59 9.71
C LYS A 15 5.13 0.94 9.41
N LEU A 16 4.19 0.13 9.90
CA LEU A 16 2.76 0.39 9.74
C LEU A 16 2.40 1.80 10.19
N LYS A 17 2.94 2.24 11.33
CA LYS A 17 2.69 3.57 11.87
C LYS A 17 3.14 4.66 10.91
N GLU A 18 4.31 4.50 10.31
CA GLU A 18 4.85 5.46 9.36
C GLU A 18 3.93 5.62 8.14
N VAL A 19 3.47 4.50 7.57
CA VAL A 19 2.58 4.52 6.42
C VAL A 19 1.24 5.17 6.79
N ALA A 20 0.70 4.81 7.95
CA ALA A 20 -0.56 5.38 8.44
C ALA A 20 -0.46 6.91 8.57
N GLU A 21 0.63 7.40 9.13
CA GLU A 21 0.86 8.83 9.27
C GLU A 21 0.98 9.53 7.92
N LYS A 22 1.74 8.94 7.00
CA LYS A 22 1.94 9.52 5.67
C LYS A 22 0.66 9.58 4.85
N LEU A 23 -0.22 8.61 5.02
CA LEU A 23 -1.48 8.54 4.29
C LEU A 23 -2.66 9.13 5.07
N ASN A 24 -2.39 9.62 6.27
CA ASN A 24 -3.40 10.25 7.14
C ASN A 24 -4.58 9.34 7.46
N VAL A 25 -4.26 8.10 7.81
CA VAL A 25 -5.24 7.08 8.24
C VAL A 25 -4.72 6.38 9.48
N THR A 26 -5.53 5.50 10.07
CA THR A 26 -5.11 4.74 11.26
C THR A 26 -4.26 3.53 10.86
N ILE A 27 -3.46 3.06 11.82
CA ILE A 27 -2.66 1.83 11.65
C ILE A 27 -3.59 0.66 11.31
N ARG A 28 -4.75 0.59 11.96
CA ARG A 28 -5.73 -0.47 11.72
C ARG A 28 -6.20 -0.48 10.26
N THR A 29 -6.40 0.69 9.66
CA THR A 29 -6.80 0.80 8.27
C THR A 29 -5.74 0.22 7.34
N ILE A 30 -4.46 0.57 7.57
CA ILE A 30 -3.36 0.04 6.78
C ILE A 30 -3.26 -1.47 6.95
N SER A 31 -3.35 -1.97 8.18
CA SER A 31 -3.31 -3.39 8.47
C SER A 31 -4.39 -4.16 7.71
N ARG A 32 -5.61 -3.61 7.65
CA ARG A 32 -6.72 -4.24 6.93
C ARG A 32 -6.51 -4.25 5.42
N TYR A 33 -5.90 -3.20 4.87
CA TYR A 33 -5.54 -3.18 3.46
C TYR A 33 -4.51 -4.27 3.14
N GLU A 34 -3.56 -4.49 4.05
CA GLU A 34 -2.49 -5.47 3.84
C GLU A 34 -2.95 -6.92 4.06
N ASP A 35 -3.93 -7.15 4.90
CA ASP A 35 -4.44 -8.50 5.12
C ASP A 35 -5.61 -8.87 4.19
N GLY A 36 -6.05 -7.94 3.37
CA GLY A 36 -7.09 -8.19 2.38
C GLY A 36 -8.52 -8.08 2.88
N THR A 37 -8.72 -7.68 4.15
CA THR A 37 -10.07 -7.57 4.71
C THR A 37 -10.77 -6.28 4.29
N ARG A 38 -10.03 -5.32 3.75
CA ARG A 38 -10.58 -4.07 3.25
C ARG A 38 -9.84 -3.65 1.98
N GLU A 39 -10.59 -3.31 0.93
CA GLU A 39 -9.98 -2.82 -0.31
C GLU A 39 -9.79 -1.31 -0.24
N PRO A 40 -8.61 -0.81 -0.64
CA PRO A 40 -8.40 0.63 -0.72
C PRO A 40 -9.22 1.25 -1.84
N SER A 41 -9.67 2.48 -1.62
CA SER A 41 -10.32 3.27 -2.67
C SER A 41 -9.31 3.64 -3.76
N VAL A 42 -9.80 4.15 -4.89
CA VAL A 42 -8.93 4.65 -5.96
C VAL A 42 -7.98 5.72 -5.44
N GLU A 43 -8.48 6.63 -4.60
CA GLU A 43 -7.63 7.66 -3.99
C GLU A 43 -6.51 7.07 -3.15
N MET A 44 -6.82 6.03 -2.37
CA MET A 44 -5.81 5.36 -1.56
C MET A 44 -4.80 4.62 -2.42
N ILE A 45 -5.24 4.00 -3.50
CA ILE A 45 -4.33 3.33 -4.45
C ILE A 45 -3.34 4.34 -5.02
N ILE A 46 -3.81 5.52 -5.41
CA ILE A 46 -2.96 6.58 -5.92
C ILE A 46 -1.95 7.02 -4.85
N LYS A 47 -2.38 7.17 -3.61
CA LYS A 47 -1.50 7.54 -2.50
C LYS A 47 -0.42 6.48 -2.26
N PHE A 48 -0.78 5.21 -2.31
CA PHE A 48 0.18 4.12 -2.17
C PHE A 48 1.20 4.12 -3.31
N CYS A 49 0.74 4.33 -4.54
CA CYS A 49 1.63 4.40 -5.70
C CYS A 49 2.66 5.51 -5.55
N LYS A 50 2.24 6.66 -5.08
CA LYS A 50 3.14 7.79 -4.85
C LYS A 50 4.10 7.53 -3.70
N LEU A 51 3.60 6.94 -2.61
CA LEU A 51 4.43 6.66 -1.44
C LEU A 51 5.52 5.64 -1.75
N TYR A 52 5.17 4.57 -2.44
CA TYR A 52 6.09 3.47 -2.75
C TYR A 52 6.82 3.64 -4.07
N ASP A 53 6.49 4.70 -4.83
CA ASP A 53 7.09 4.99 -6.14
C ASP A 53 6.94 3.81 -7.10
N VAL A 54 5.71 3.34 -7.25
CA VAL A 54 5.37 2.22 -8.14
C VAL A 54 4.16 2.58 -9.00
N SER A 55 3.97 1.86 -10.10
CA SER A 55 2.80 2.03 -10.93
C SER A 55 1.58 1.34 -10.31
N ALA A 56 0.39 1.78 -10.69
CA ALA A 56 -0.84 1.12 -10.29
C ALA A 56 -0.89 -0.32 -10.82
N ASP A 57 -0.36 -0.56 -12.00
CA ASP A 57 -0.29 -1.91 -12.58
C ASP A 57 0.53 -2.85 -11.71
N CYS A 58 1.66 -2.37 -11.20
CA CYS A 58 2.49 -3.15 -10.27
C CYS A 58 1.72 -3.45 -8.98
N LEU A 59 1.08 -2.44 -8.42
CA LEU A 59 0.32 -2.60 -7.17
C LEU A 59 -0.83 -3.58 -7.33
N LEU A 60 -1.52 -3.55 -8.47
CA LEU A 60 -2.64 -4.43 -8.76
C LEU A 60 -2.21 -5.83 -9.22
N GLY A 61 -0.91 -6.06 -9.36
CA GLY A 61 -0.40 -7.36 -9.78
C GLY A 61 -0.49 -7.64 -11.27
N LEU A 62 -0.68 -6.61 -12.10
CA LEU A 62 -0.78 -6.76 -13.55
C LEU A 62 0.58 -6.82 -14.23
N THR A 63 1.64 -6.43 -13.54
CA THR A 63 3.01 -6.49 -14.01
C THR A 63 3.96 -6.68 -12.84
N ASP A 64 5.14 -7.24 -13.09
CA ASP A 64 6.19 -7.36 -12.09
C ASP A 64 7.14 -6.16 -12.10
N SER A 65 6.99 -5.26 -13.06
CA SER A 65 7.81 -4.06 -13.19
C SER A 65 7.27 -2.93 -12.30
N TYR A 66 8.16 -2.22 -11.67
CA TYR A 66 7.81 -1.02 -10.96
C TYR A 66 7.74 0.17 -11.91
#